data_7ee919608f03c7c58604e41713094d8c
#
_entry.id   7ee919608f03c7c58604e41713094d8c
#
_cell.length_a   1.000
_cell.length_b   1.000
_cell.length_c   1.000
_cell.angle_alpha   90.00
_cell.angle_beta   90.00
_cell.angle_gamma   90.00
#
_symmetry.space_group_name_H-M   'P 1'
#
loop_
_entity.id
_entity.type
_entity.pdbx_description
1 polymer ?
#
loop_
_entity_poly.entity_id
_entity_poly.type
_entity_poly.pdbx_seq_one_letter_code
_entity_poly.pdbx_strand_id
1 'polypeptide(L)'
;MAILTYDNNSNVRLSQHFCVSEFACKGDGCCEEMELDGALVTVLELIRQHFNAPVTINSGYRCKAHNKAVGGAAGSLHTKGMAADIVVQGVPPLEVARYAEGIGVLGIGLYADFVHVDTRGSKAYWFGHDEQPRTTFLDTYRLDLPLLKQGSKGNAVKAVQTLLMAAGFDCGIFGADGDFGGDTDTAVRAYQKSVGIVADGCVGAVTMGSLLGIKGA
;
A
#
# COMPACT_ATOMS: atom_id res chain seq x y z
N MET A 1 -5.09 -1.90 -10.02
CA MET A 1 -4.16 -2.99 -10.45
C MET A 1 -4.91 -4.30 -10.42
N ALA A 2 -4.37 -5.35 -11.08
CA ALA A 2 -5.06 -6.64 -11.15
C ALA A 2 -4.67 -7.53 -9.97
N ILE A 3 -5.61 -8.35 -9.50
CA ILE A 3 -5.30 -9.50 -8.64
C ILE A 3 -4.75 -10.59 -9.55
N LEU A 4 -3.59 -11.13 -9.21
CA LEU A 4 -2.92 -12.19 -9.94
C LEU A 4 -2.84 -13.45 -9.06
N THR A 5 -2.84 -14.61 -9.72
CA THR A 5 -2.69 -15.90 -9.06
C THR A 5 -1.24 -16.36 -9.15
N TYR A 6 -0.70 -16.86 -8.05
CA TYR A 6 0.64 -17.41 -7.93
C TYR A 6 0.59 -18.78 -7.25
N ASP A 7 1.58 -19.63 -7.54
CA ASP A 7 1.89 -20.78 -6.72
C ASP A 7 2.28 -20.30 -5.31
N ASN A 8 1.68 -20.89 -4.28
CA ASN A 8 1.92 -20.48 -2.88
C ASN A 8 3.38 -20.70 -2.43
N ASN A 9 4.12 -21.55 -3.12
CA ASN A 9 5.56 -21.80 -2.88
C ASN A 9 6.45 -21.01 -3.82
N SER A 10 5.90 -20.14 -4.68
CA SER A 10 6.67 -19.37 -5.65
C SER A 10 7.57 -18.35 -4.96
N ASN A 11 8.79 -18.20 -5.48
CA ASN A 11 9.71 -17.16 -5.05
C ASN A 11 9.92 -16.09 -6.13
N VAL A 12 8.91 -15.86 -6.96
CA VAL A 12 8.93 -14.79 -7.96
C VAL A 12 9.05 -13.44 -7.27
N ARG A 13 9.96 -12.60 -7.78
CA ARG A 13 10.14 -11.23 -7.30
C ARG A 13 9.01 -10.35 -7.82
N LEU A 14 8.30 -9.70 -6.90
CA LEU A 14 7.17 -8.81 -7.18
C LEU A 14 7.61 -7.35 -7.33
N SER A 15 8.63 -6.96 -6.55
CA SER A 15 9.13 -5.59 -6.48
C SER A 15 10.60 -5.58 -6.03
N GLN A 16 11.17 -4.42 -5.75
CA GLN A 16 12.56 -4.32 -5.30
C GLN A 16 12.82 -5.11 -4.01
N HIS A 17 11.85 -5.16 -3.10
CA HIS A 17 12.05 -5.72 -1.77
C HIS A 17 11.14 -6.90 -1.41
N PHE A 18 10.14 -7.22 -2.24
CA PHE A 18 9.17 -8.25 -1.94
C PHE A 18 9.13 -9.36 -2.97
N CYS A 19 8.97 -10.60 -2.49
CA CYS A 19 8.75 -11.81 -3.27
C CYS A 19 7.39 -12.42 -2.93
N VAL A 20 6.85 -13.27 -3.82
CA VAL A 20 5.56 -13.98 -3.62
C VAL A 20 5.55 -14.77 -2.33
N SER A 21 6.64 -15.48 -2.01
CA SER A 21 6.77 -16.32 -0.80
C SER A 21 6.52 -15.58 0.51
N GLU A 22 6.73 -14.26 0.57
CA GLU A 22 6.48 -13.48 1.78
C GLU A 22 4.98 -13.29 2.05
N PHE A 23 4.16 -13.34 1.00
CA PHE A 23 2.69 -13.24 1.09
C PHE A 23 2.00 -14.60 1.21
N ALA A 24 2.74 -15.69 1.09
CA ALA A 24 2.20 -17.04 1.03
C ALA A 24 1.34 -17.40 2.25
N CYS A 25 0.32 -18.22 2.00
CA CYS A 25 -0.51 -18.75 3.07
C CYS A 25 0.33 -19.62 4.01
N LYS A 26 0.28 -19.30 5.30
CA LYS A 26 1.06 -19.98 6.34
C LYS A 26 0.37 -21.20 6.97
N GLY A 27 -0.77 -21.63 6.42
CA GLY A 27 -1.42 -22.88 6.83
C GLY A 27 -0.71 -24.08 6.19
N ASP A 28 -0.44 -25.11 6.98
CA ASP A 28 0.28 -26.31 6.55
C ASP A 28 -0.46 -27.02 5.40
N GLY A 29 0.08 -26.93 4.18
CA GLY A 29 -0.44 -27.59 2.98
C GLY A 29 -1.91 -27.28 2.63
N CYS A 30 -2.45 -26.17 3.14
CA CYS A 30 -3.88 -25.86 3.03
C CYS A 30 -4.27 -25.32 1.65
N CYS A 31 -3.34 -24.88 0.83
CA CYS A 31 -3.56 -24.41 -0.54
C CYS A 31 -2.28 -24.42 -1.38
N GLU A 32 -2.42 -24.69 -2.67
CA GLU A 32 -1.31 -24.68 -3.64
C GLU A 32 -1.17 -23.31 -4.30
N GLU A 33 -2.27 -22.57 -4.43
CA GLU A 33 -2.32 -21.27 -5.09
C GLU A 33 -2.74 -20.16 -4.11
N MET A 34 -2.30 -18.95 -4.40
CA MET A 34 -2.67 -17.73 -3.70
C MET A 34 -3.03 -16.62 -4.68
N GLU A 35 -3.94 -15.77 -4.28
CA GLU A 35 -4.24 -14.52 -4.95
C GLU A 35 -3.44 -13.37 -4.31
N LEU A 36 -3.01 -12.39 -5.10
CA LEU A 36 -2.32 -11.21 -4.61
C LEU A 36 -2.64 -9.98 -5.45
N ASP A 37 -3.05 -8.92 -4.77
CA ASP A 37 -3.27 -7.60 -5.38
C ASP A 37 -1.95 -6.84 -5.51
N GLY A 38 -1.60 -6.46 -6.74
CA GLY A 38 -0.41 -5.65 -7.03
C GLY A 38 -0.41 -4.29 -6.33
N ALA A 39 -1.60 -3.73 -6.02
CA ALA A 39 -1.70 -2.50 -5.24
C ALA A 39 -1.19 -2.69 -3.80
N LEU A 40 -1.44 -3.84 -3.18
CA LEU A 40 -0.92 -4.16 -1.85
C LEU A 40 0.61 -4.16 -1.84
N VAL A 41 1.24 -4.79 -2.83
CA VAL A 41 2.71 -4.80 -2.97
C VAL A 41 3.26 -3.38 -3.07
N THR A 42 2.58 -2.52 -3.84
CA THR A 42 2.98 -1.11 -3.99
C THR A 42 2.86 -0.34 -2.67
N VAL A 43 1.77 -0.52 -1.93
CA VAL A 43 1.61 0.08 -0.58
C VAL A 43 2.77 -0.32 0.33
N LEU A 44 3.13 -1.61 0.36
CA LEU A 44 4.21 -2.09 1.22
C LEU A 44 5.59 -1.56 0.78
N GLU A 45 5.83 -1.42 -0.52
CA GLU A 45 7.05 -0.76 -1.03
C GLU A 45 7.13 0.70 -0.59
N LEU A 46 6.03 1.46 -0.64
CA LEU A 46 6.00 2.84 -0.18
C LEU A 46 6.31 2.96 1.32
N ILE A 47 5.71 2.08 2.13
CA ILE A 47 5.97 2.02 3.58
C ILE A 47 7.45 1.71 3.83
N ARG A 48 8.00 0.69 3.17
CA ARG A 48 9.40 0.29 3.30
C ARG A 48 10.36 1.41 2.92
N GLN A 49 10.10 2.10 1.81
CA GLN A 49 10.94 3.18 1.32
C GLN A 49 10.88 4.40 2.24
N HIS A 50 9.69 4.77 2.72
CA HIS A 50 9.50 5.90 3.62
C HIS A 50 10.31 5.75 4.91
N PHE A 51 10.16 4.61 5.58
CA PHE A 51 10.85 4.36 6.84
C PHE A 51 12.31 3.91 6.65
N ASN A 52 12.73 3.62 5.42
CA ASN A 52 14.06 3.05 5.11
C ASN A 52 14.40 1.85 6.01
N ALA A 53 13.43 1.02 6.31
CA ALA A 53 13.52 -0.09 7.26
C ALA A 53 12.86 -1.37 6.71
N PRO A 54 13.36 -2.57 7.07
CA PRO A 54 12.74 -3.82 6.67
C PRO A 54 11.26 -3.89 7.09
N VAL A 55 10.42 -4.37 6.17
CA VAL A 55 9.02 -4.70 6.43
C VAL A 55 8.87 -6.20 6.47
N THR A 56 8.40 -6.73 7.58
CA THR A 56 8.09 -8.16 7.73
C THR A 56 6.60 -8.36 7.56
N ILE A 57 6.20 -9.30 6.72
CA ILE A 57 4.80 -9.70 6.53
C ILE A 57 4.49 -10.85 7.47
N ASN A 58 3.81 -10.54 8.57
CA ASN A 58 3.37 -11.54 9.55
C ASN A 58 2.27 -12.44 8.98
N SER A 59 1.39 -11.87 8.16
CA SER A 59 0.34 -12.60 7.46
C SER A 59 0.00 -11.87 6.16
N GLY A 60 0.12 -12.56 5.04
CA GLY A 60 -0.34 -12.10 3.72
C GLY A 60 -1.64 -12.80 3.32
N TYR A 61 -1.62 -13.57 2.22
CA TYR A 61 -2.75 -14.38 1.79
C TYR A 61 -3.09 -15.46 2.83
N ARG A 62 -4.38 -15.70 3.01
CA ARG A 62 -4.91 -16.81 3.80
C ARG A 62 -5.96 -17.56 2.99
N CYS A 63 -5.79 -18.84 2.74
CA CYS A 63 -6.88 -19.63 2.21
C CYS A 63 -8.06 -19.68 3.22
N LYS A 64 -9.25 -19.98 2.76
CA LYS A 64 -10.45 -20.00 3.62
C LYS A 64 -10.31 -20.92 4.83
N ALA A 65 -9.65 -22.07 4.66
CA ALA A 65 -9.42 -23.04 5.74
C ALA A 65 -8.50 -22.45 6.81
N HIS A 66 -7.37 -21.88 6.41
CA HIS A 66 -6.42 -21.24 7.33
C HIS A 66 -7.06 -20.03 8.02
N ASN A 67 -7.75 -19.16 7.28
CA ASN A 67 -8.44 -17.99 7.85
C ASN A 67 -9.44 -18.41 8.95
N LYS A 68 -10.21 -19.49 8.72
CA LYS A 68 -11.12 -20.03 9.74
C LYS A 68 -10.35 -20.56 10.96
N ALA A 69 -9.25 -21.28 10.73
CA ALA A 69 -8.43 -21.86 11.80
C ALA A 69 -7.83 -20.81 12.75
N VAL A 70 -7.46 -19.62 12.22
CA VAL A 70 -6.92 -18.51 13.02
C VAL A 70 -7.99 -17.53 13.52
N GLY A 71 -9.29 -17.86 13.37
CA GLY A 71 -10.38 -17.02 13.85
C GLY A 71 -10.62 -15.76 13.02
N GLY A 72 -10.14 -15.72 11.77
CA GLY A 72 -10.32 -14.55 10.90
C GLY A 72 -11.78 -14.40 10.43
N ALA A 73 -12.20 -13.14 10.20
CA ALA A 73 -13.53 -12.81 9.71
C ALA A 73 -13.83 -13.51 8.37
N ALA A 74 -15.08 -13.94 8.16
CA ALA A 74 -15.48 -14.65 6.94
C ALA A 74 -15.25 -13.84 5.65
N GLY A 75 -15.37 -12.51 5.73
CA GLY A 75 -15.11 -11.57 4.64
C GLY A 75 -13.69 -10.98 4.62
N SER A 76 -12.74 -11.59 5.33
CA SER A 76 -11.37 -11.09 5.45
C SER A 76 -10.72 -10.86 4.08
N LEU A 77 -10.08 -9.70 3.89
CA LEU A 77 -9.36 -9.37 2.67
C LEU A 77 -8.05 -10.14 2.50
N HIS A 78 -7.54 -10.75 3.57
CA HIS A 78 -6.48 -11.74 3.44
C HIS A 78 -6.89 -12.92 2.54
N THR A 79 -8.15 -13.32 2.55
CA THR A 79 -8.63 -14.43 1.69
C THR A 79 -8.77 -14.06 0.21
N LYS A 80 -8.54 -12.79 -0.11
CA LYS A 80 -8.58 -12.23 -1.47
C LYS A 80 -7.21 -11.69 -1.92
N GLY A 81 -6.15 -11.91 -1.14
CA GLY A 81 -4.82 -11.37 -1.42
C GLY A 81 -4.72 -9.84 -1.38
N MET A 82 -5.67 -9.18 -0.72
CA MET A 82 -5.79 -7.72 -0.67
C MET A 82 -5.34 -7.13 0.67
N ALA A 83 -4.82 -7.93 1.60
CA ALA A 83 -4.43 -7.49 2.93
C ALA A 83 -3.12 -8.10 3.40
N ALA A 84 -2.40 -7.35 4.23
CA ALA A 84 -1.21 -7.81 4.95
C ALA A 84 -1.19 -7.27 6.39
N ASP A 85 -0.77 -8.14 7.31
CA ASP A 85 -0.40 -7.78 8.67
C ASP A 85 1.12 -7.60 8.70
N ILE A 86 1.61 -6.40 8.98
CA ILE A 86 3.01 -6.01 8.80
C ILE A 86 3.65 -5.45 10.07
N VAL A 87 4.95 -5.66 10.16
CA VAL A 87 5.83 -5.00 11.14
C VAL A 87 6.95 -4.30 10.39
N VAL A 88 7.17 -3.03 10.69
CA VAL A 88 8.32 -2.26 10.20
C VAL A 88 9.39 -2.22 11.29
N GLN A 89 10.58 -2.69 10.98
CA GLN A 89 11.64 -2.83 11.97
C GLN A 89 12.01 -1.50 12.61
N GLY A 90 11.90 -1.42 13.94
CA GLY A 90 12.26 -0.24 14.71
C GLY A 90 11.27 0.93 14.61
N VAL A 91 10.12 0.75 13.97
CA VAL A 91 9.08 1.77 13.83
C VAL A 91 7.84 1.38 14.62
N PRO A 92 7.32 2.25 15.51
CA PRO A 92 6.08 2.00 16.23
C PRO A 92 4.90 1.77 15.28
N PRO A 93 3.99 0.80 15.55
CA PRO A 93 2.83 0.54 14.69
C PRO A 93 1.98 1.78 14.39
N LEU A 94 1.81 2.68 15.36
CA LEU A 94 1.04 3.92 15.17
C LEU A 94 1.65 4.81 14.06
N GLU A 95 2.97 4.92 13.98
CA GLU A 95 3.63 5.71 12.93
C GLU A 95 3.44 5.08 11.54
N VAL A 96 3.48 3.74 11.47
CA VAL A 96 3.19 3.00 10.25
C VAL A 96 1.73 3.21 9.81
N ALA A 97 0.77 3.14 10.74
CA ALA A 97 -0.65 3.36 10.46
C ALA A 97 -0.92 4.79 9.96
N ARG A 98 -0.28 5.79 10.59
CA ARG A 98 -0.37 7.21 10.18
C ARG A 98 0.17 7.43 8.77
N TYR A 99 1.34 6.86 8.48
CA TYR A 99 1.90 6.97 7.14
C TYR A 99 1.00 6.28 6.11
N ALA A 100 0.51 5.07 6.40
CA ALA A 100 -0.41 4.35 5.53
C ALA A 100 -1.69 5.16 5.26
N GLU A 101 -2.29 5.78 6.29
CA GLU A 101 -3.42 6.71 6.10
C GLU A 101 -3.05 7.88 5.21
N GLY A 102 -1.89 8.48 5.45
CA GLY A 102 -1.41 9.64 4.71
C GLY A 102 -1.16 9.39 3.23
N ILE A 103 -0.77 8.17 2.84
CA ILE A 103 -0.64 7.77 1.43
C ILE A 103 -1.95 7.25 0.83
N GLY A 104 -3.08 7.33 1.55
CA GLY A 104 -4.41 7.02 1.05
C GLY A 104 -4.85 5.57 1.22
N VAL A 105 -4.21 4.77 2.07
CA VAL A 105 -4.69 3.42 2.43
C VAL A 105 -6.02 3.56 3.16
N LEU A 106 -7.06 2.85 2.69
CA LEU A 106 -8.41 2.96 3.22
C LEU A 106 -8.76 1.88 4.25
N GLY A 107 -8.05 0.76 4.27
CA GLY A 107 -8.21 -0.28 5.29
C GLY A 107 -6.99 -0.34 6.20
N ILE A 108 -7.12 0.11 7.46
CA ILE A 108 -6.01 0.14 8.42
C ILE A 108 -6.49 -0.34 9.78
N GLY A 109 -5.85 -1.40 10.28
CA GLY A 109 -6.01 -1.89 11.65
C GLY A 109 -4.74 -1.65 12.46
N LEU A 110 -4.83 -0.91 13.57
CA LEU A 110 -3.71 -0.69 14.46
C LEU A 110 -3.76 -1.68 15.62
N TYR A 111 -2.73 -2.50 15.74
CA TYR A 111 -2.52 -3.46 16.82
C TYR A 111 -1.32 -3.06 17.67
N ALA A 112 -1.12 -3.75 18.81
CA ALA A 112 -0.05 -3.41 19.74
C ALA A 112 1.35 -3.60 19.12
N ASP A 113 1.52 -4.60 18.26
CA ASP A 113 2.80 -5.06 17.72
C ASP A 113 2.86 -5.14 16.19
N PHE A 114 1.74 -4.87 15.49
CA PHE A 114 1.70 -4.85 14.03
C PHE A 114 0.63 -3.88 13.50
N VAL A 115 0.63 -3.68 12.20
CA VAL A 115 -0.40 -2.92 11.49
C VAL A 115 -1.00 -3.81 10.40
N HIS A 116 -2.32 -3.88 10.36
CA HIS A 116 -3.06 -4.39 9.21
C HIS A 116 -3.21 -3.28 8.17
N VAL A 117 -2.90 -3.58 6.93
CA VAL A 117 -3.17 -2.70 5.77
C VAL A 117 -3.88 -3.50 4.69
N ASP A 118 -4.87 -2.88 4.02
CA ASP A 118 -5.56 -3.51 2.91
C ASP A 118 -5.98 -2.50 1.82
N THR A 119 -6.29 -3.03 0.63
CA THR A 119 -6.61 -2.28 -0.57
C THR A 119 -8.11 -2.18 -0.85
N ARG A 120 -8.94 -2.14 0.21
CA ARG A 120 -10.40 -1.95 0.07
C ARG A 120 -10.74 -0.60 -0.58
N GLY A 121 -11.90 -0.54 -1.22
CA GLY A 121 -12.39 0.67 -1.87
C GLY A 121 -13.20 1.62 -0.95
N SER A 122 -13.29 1.36 0.35
CA SER A 122 -14.02 2.20 1.32
C SER A 122 -13.27 2.27 2.63
N LYS A 123 -13.28 3.45 3.26
CA LYS A 123 -12.54 3.69 4.50
C LYS A 123 -13.04 2.82 5.65
N ALA A 124 -12.11 2.12 6.29
CA ALA A 124 -12.33 1.39 7.53
C ALA A 124 -11.04 1.38 8.36
N TYR A 125 -11.04 2.08 9.47
CA TYR A 125 -9.94 2.14 10.41
C TYR A 125 -10.41 1.62 11.77
N TRP A 126 -9.57 0.81 12.43
CA TRP A 126 -9.92 0.21 13.73
C TRP A 126 -8.72 0.01 14.64
N PHE A 127 -9.00 -0.27 15.92
CA PHE A 127 -8.02 -0.59 16.94
C PHE A 127 -8.17 -2.02 17.42
N GLY A 128 -7.07 -2.77 17.42
CA GLY A 128 -6.98 -4.08 18.03
C GLY A 128 -8.04 -5.06 17.58
N HIS A 129 -8.21 -6.11 18.35
CA HIS A 129 -9.21 -7.15 18.11
C HIS A 129 -10.65 -6.71 18.44
N ASP A 130 -10.81 -5.63 19.18
CA ASP A 130 -12.14 -5.09 19.54
C ASP A 130 -12.78 -4.31 18.40
N GLU A 131 -12.10 -4.22 17.25
CA GLU A 131 -12.55 -3.56 16.02
C GLU A 131 -13.18 -2.17 16.27
N GLN A 132 -12.65 -1.43 17.27
CA GLN A 132 -13.16 -0.11 17.59
C GLN A 132 -12.96 0.81 16.39
N PRO A 133 -14.05 1.30 15.77
CA PRO A 133 -13.94 2.14 14.59
C PRO A 133 -13.23 3.46 14.91
N ARG A 134 -12.40 3.90 13.97
CA ARG A 134 -11.74 5.20 14.05
C ARG A 134 -12.02 6.02 12.79
N THR A 135 -12.01 7.33 12.97
CA THR A 135 -12.12 8.26 11.86
C THR A 135 -10.77 8.52 11.20
N THR A 136 -9.69 8.52 12.01
CA THR A 136 -8.31 8.77 11.55
C THR A 136 -7.28 8.34 12.59
N PHE A 137 -6.05 8.06 12.18
CA PHE A 137 -4.86 7.93 13.02
C PHE A 137 -4.04 9.23 13.07
N LEU A 138 -4.46 10.25 12.32
CA LEU A 138 -3.75 11.54 12.19
C LEU A 138 -4.14 12.56 13.27
N ASP A 139 -5.09 12.25 14.16
CA ASP A 139 -5.71 13.18 15.15
C ASP A 139 -4.74 13.88 16.11
N THR A 140 -3.48 13.46 16.20
CA THR A 140 -2.52 14.06 17.14
C THR A 140 -1.26 14.63 16.50
N TYR A 141 -1.01 14.34 15.24
CA TYR A 141 0.03 14.96 14.44
C TYR A 141 -0.47 15.02 13.00
N ARG A 142 -0.58 16.21 12.42
CA ARG A 142 -0.43 16.35 10.99
C ARG A 142 0.91 15.69 10.67
N LEU A 143 0.86 14.45 10.15
CA LEU A 143 1.92 14.04 9.28
C LEU A 143 1.88 15.06 8.16
N ASP A 144 2.81 16.00 8.17
CA ASP A 144 3.24 16.64 6.96
C ASP A 144 3.82 15.52 6.10
N LEU A 145 2.92 14.70 5.53
CA LEU A 145 3.29 14.05 4.29
C LEU A 145 3.70 15.19 3.40
N PRO A 146 4.98 15.27 3.02
CA PRO A 146 5.37 16.33 2.14
C PRO A 146 4.46 16.19 0.93
N LEU A 147 3.58 17.18 0.75
CA LEU A 147 2.81 17.31 -0.46
C LEU A 147 3.84 17.29 -1.57
N LEU A 148 3.92 16.16 -2.29
CA LEU A 148 4.92 16.03 -3.34
C LEU A 148 4.47 16.90 -4.50
N LYS A 149 5.34 17.79 -4.89
CA LYS A 149 5.11 18.77 -5.96
C LYS A 149 6.45 19.10 -6.62
N GLN A 150 6.41 19.89 -7.65
CA GLN A 150 7.63 20.34 -8.32
C GLN A 150 8.65 20.90 -7.31
N GLY A 151 9.89 20.39 -7.38
CA GLY A 151 10.98 20.66 -6.45
C GLY A 151 11.13 19.63 -5.32
N SER A 152 10.16 18.75 -5.09
CA SER A 152 10.30 17.62 -4.15
C SER A 152 11.32 16.60 -4.66
N LYS A 153 12.05 15.94 -3.73
CA LYS A 153 13.09 14.95 -4.06
C LYS A 153 13.03 13.75 -3.13
N GLY A 154 13.59 12.63 -3.61
CA GLY A 154 13.80 11.41 -2.82
C GLY A 154 12.87 10.26 -3.16
N ASN A 155 12.90 9.22 -2.31
CA ASN A 155 12.25 7.93 -2.59
C ASN A 155 10.72 8.03 -2.77
N ALA A 156 10.06 8.94 -2.08
CA ALA A 156 8.63 9.14 -2.25
C ALA A 156 8.29 9.67 -3.66
N VAL A 157 9.11 10.57 -4.20
CA VAL A 157 8.98 11.05 -5.59
C VAL A 157 9.23 9.91 -6.56
N LYS A 158 10.28 9.13 -6.35
CA LYS A 158 10.61 7.98 -7.19
C LYS A 158 9.46 6.95 -7.24
N ALA A 159 8.81 6.71 -6.09
CA ALA A 159 7.65 5.82 -6.03
C ALA A 159 6.48 6.36 -6.85
N VAL A 160 6.18 7.66 -6.74
CA VAL A 160 5.13 8.32 -7.54
C VAL A 160 5.43 8.22 -9.03
N GLN A 161 6.65 8.52 -9.45
CA GLN A 161 7.08 8.40 -10.84
C GLN A 161 6.90 6.98 -11.37
N THR A 162 7.28 5.96 -10.57
CA THR A 162 7.09 4.55 -10.92
C THR A 162 5.61 4.22 -11.14
N LEU A 163 4.72 4.72 -10.27
CA LEU A 163 3.28 4.51 -10.39
C LEU A 163 2.69 5.21 -11.62
N LEU A 164 3.11 6.45 -11.89
CA LEU A 164 2.69 7.20 -13.08
C LEU A 164 3.10 6.48 -14.35
N MET A 165 4.35 6.03 -14.43
CA MET A 165 4.84 5.29 -15.59
C MET A 165 4.10 3.96 -15.79
N ALA A 166 3.81 3.24 -14.69
CA ALA A 166 2.99 2.03 -14.73
C ALA A 166 1.54 2.29 -15.18
N ALA A 167 1.04 3.49 -14.91
CA ALA A 167 -0.27 3.96 -15.38
C ALA A 167 -0.24 4.55 -16.80
N GLY A 168 0.93 4.54 -17.48
CA GLY A 168 1.09 5.03 -18.86
C GLY A 168 1.41 6.52 -19.00
N PHE A 169 1.80 7.18 -17.90
CA PHE A 169 2.19 8.60 -17.90
C PHE A 169 3.71 8.73 -17.84
N ASP A 170 4.28 9.36 -18.86
CA ASP A 170 5.73 9.52 -19.00
C ASP A 170 6.27 10.60 -18.05
N CYS A 171 7.27 10.29 -17.26
CA CYS A 171 7.98 11.20 -16.35
C CYS A 171 9.26 11.79 -16.95
N GLY A 172 9.43 11.71 -18.28
CA GLY A 172 10.57 12.23 -19.02
C GLY A 172 11.74 11.26 -19.14
N ILE A 173 12.84 11.74 -19.73
CA ILE A 173 13.98 10.91 -20.12
C ILE A 173 14.73 10.27 -18.95
N PHE A 174 14.59 10.83 -17.75
CA PHE A 174 15.20 10.30 -16.54
C PHE A 174 14.32 9.30 -15.79
N GLY A 175 13.05 9.15 -16.22
CA GLY A 175 12.11 8.21 -15.64
C GLY A 175 11.87 8.42 -14.15
N ALA A 176 11.95 7.33 -13.38
CA ALA A 176 11.76 7.37 -11.91
C ALA A 176 13.09 7.67 -11.19
N ASP A 177 13.60 8.88 -11.32
CA ASP A 177 14.88 9.35 -10.75
C ASP A 177 14.77 9.88 -9.32
N GLY A 178 13.55 10.18 -8.86
CA GLY A 178 13.29 10.75 -7.54
C GLY A 178 13.43 12.28 -7.50
N ASP A 179 13.49 12.96 -8.64
CA ASP A 179 13.42 14.42 -8.74
C ASP A 179 12.07 14.83 -9.36
N PHE A 180 11.24 15.55 -8.62
CA PHE A 180 9.96 16.03 -9.11
C PHE A 180 10.17 17.27 -9.99
N GLY A 181 10.62 17.05 -11.20
CA GLY A 181 10.85 18.07 -12.22
C GLY A 181 9.58 18.48 -12.97
N GLY A 182 9.75 19.24 -14.07
CA GLY A 182 8.64 19.69 -14.92
C GLY A 182 7.93 18.53 -15.63
N ASP A 183 8.66 17.48 -16.04
CA ASP A 183 8.09 16.31 -16.70
C ASP A 183 7.21 15.52 -15.72
N THR A 184 7.66 15.37 -14.47
CA THR A 184 6.86 14.73 -13.40
C THR A 184 5.60 15.55 -13.09
N ASP A 185 5.68 16.89 -12.98
CA ASP A 185 4.50 17.76 -12.80
C ASP A 185 3.50 17.58 -13.95
N THR A 186 3.99 17.55 -15.16
CA THR A 186 3.17 17.34 -16.36
C THR A 186 2.47 15.97 -16.31
N ALA A 187 3.19 14.90 -15.97
CA ALA A 187 2.65 13.56 -15.81
C ALA A 187 1.57 13.48 -14.73
N VAL A 188 1.83 14.11 -13.56
CA VAL A 188 0.86 14.17 -12.46
C VAL A 188 -0.42 14.86 -12.89
N ARG A 189 -0.34 16.04 -13.50
CA ARG A 189 -1.53 16.78 -13.98
C ARG A 189 -2.31 16.00 -15.04
N ALA A 190 -1.61 15.36 -15.97
CA ALA A 190 -2.23 14.52 -16.98
C ALA A 190 -2.97 13.32 -16.35
N TYR A 191 -2.34 12.66 -15.39
CA TYR A 191 -2.95 11.58 -14.61
C TYR A 191 -4.19 12.07 -13.85
N GLN A 192 -4.07 13.15 -13.06
CA GLN A 192 -5.17 13.72 -12.27
C GLN A 192 -6.37 14.04 -13.16
N LYS A 193 -6.12 14.63 -14.33
CA LYS A 193 -7.17 14.94 -15.33
C LYS A 193 -7.82 13.65 -15.87
N SER A 194 -7.04 12.60 -16.12
CA SER A 194 -7.55 11.34 -16.68
C SER A 194 -8.47 10.59 -15.71
N VAL A 195 -8.26 10.74 -14.40
CA VAL A 195 -9.08 10.11 -13.35
C VAL A 195 -10.14 11.04 -12.74
N GLY A 196 -10.28 12.29 -13.25
CA GLY A 196 -11.32 13.22 -12.86
C GLY A 196 -11.13 13.89 -11.50
N ILE A 197 -9.90 13.97 -11.00
CA ILE A 197 -9.57 14.74 -9.78
C ILE A 197 -8.94 16.09 -10.15
N VAL A 198 -8.79 16.98 -9.15
CA VAL A 198 -8.22 18.32 -9.37
C VAL A 198 -6.78 18.19 -9.90
N ALA A 199 -6.52 18.78 -11.08
CA ALA A 199 -5.22 18.72 -11.75
C ALA A 199 -4.29 19.85 -11.26
N ASP A 200 -3.92 19.82 -9.99
CA ASP A 200 -3.09 20.82 -9.32
C ASP A 200 -1.57 20.53 -9.39
N GLY A 201 -1.19 19.36 -9.95
CA GLY A 201 0.22 18.92 -10.01
C GLY A 201 0.79 18.50 -8.67
N CYS A 202 -0.06 18.38 -7.64
CA CYS A 202 0.36 17.97 -6.31
C CYS A 202 -0.05 16.53 -6.02
N VAL A 203 0.84 15.75 -5.44
CA VAL A 203 0.55 14.38 -5.02
C VAL A 203 0.35 14.35 -3.51
N GLY A 204 -0.90 14.50 -3.10
CA GLY A 204 -1.39 14.28 -1.74
C GLY A 204 -2.14 12.95 -1.64
N ALA A 205 -2.89 12.76 -0.54
CA ALA A 205 -3.62 11.52 -0.26
C ALA A 205 -4.60 11.11 -1.38
N VAL A 206 -5.31 12.08 -1.98
CA VAL A 206 -6.27 11.83 -3.07
C VAL A 206 -5.56 11.29 -4.32
N THR A 207 -4.51 11.98 -4.77
CA THR A 207 -3.74 11.58 -5.95
C THR A 207 -3.04 10.25 -5.72
N MET A 208 -2.44 10.06 -4.55
CA MET A 208 -1.76 8.82 -4.19
C MET A 208 -2.75 7.64 -4.13
N GLY A 209 -3.89 7.81 -3.44
CA GLY A 209 -4.93 6.78 -3.36
C GLY A 209 -5.43 6.37 -4.75
N SER A 210 -5.63 7.34 -5.65
CA SER A 210 -6.02 7.08 -7.04
C SER A 210 -4.92 6.30 -7.79
N LEU A 211 -3.64 6.68 -7.68
CA LEU A 211 -2.51 5.97 -8.29
C LEU A 211 -2.38 4.52 -7.80
N LEU A 212 -2.70 4.26 -6.55
CA LEU A 212 -2.74 2.92 -5.97
C LEU A 212 -3.96 2.10 -6.40
N GLY A 213 -4.90 2.70 -7.16
CA GLY A 213 -6.14 2.05 -7.60
C GLY A 213 -7.15 1.88 -6.46
N ILE A 214 -7.00 2.63 -5.38
CA ILE A 214 -7.90 2.63 -4.23
C ILE A 214 -9.11 3.51 -4.62
N LYS A 215 -10.24 2.85 -4.97
CA LYS A 215 -11.47 3.55 -5.35
C LYS A 215 -12.07 4.25 -4.14
N GLY A 216 -12.24 5.58 -4.22
CA GLY A 216 -12.89 6.39 -3.18
C GLY A 216 -11.95 7.32 -2.41
N ALA A 217 -10.74 7.56 -2.94
CA ALA A 217 -9.87 8.62 -2.45
C ALA A 217 -10.36 10.01 -2.91
#